data_71bb9756c67633de61972b1ea0d2f617
#
_entry.id   71bb9756c67633de61972b1ea0d2f617
#
_cell.length_a   1.000
_cell.length_b   1.000
_cell.length_c   1.000
_cell.angle_alpha   90.00
_cell.angle_beta   90.00
_cell.angle_gamma   90.00
#
_symmetry.space_group_name_H-M   'P 1'
#
loop_
_entity.id
_entity.type
_entity.pdbx_description
1 polymer ?
#
loop_
_entity_poly.entity_id
_entity_poly.type
_entity_poly.pdbx_seq_one_letter_code
_entity_poly.pdbx_strand_id
1 'polypeptide(L)'
;CASVMMLAQTRDWAQQLVNNIATDISVSSNQLKQLQTISNEYMVAMQEANERYTDDIECTKAKEAIFKAYQSSLKEILTEEQYAELMRVREERRNQQTNR
;
A
#
# COMPACT_ATOMS: atom_id res chain seq x y z
N CYS A 1 -8.99 -4.56 16.09
CA CYS A 1 -8.76 -4.99 14.71
C CYS A 1 -9.53 -6.26 14.41
N ALA A 2 -10.81 -6.14 14.20
CA ALA A 2 -11.69 -7.30 14.11
C ALA A 2 -12.32 -7.48 12.73
N SER A 3 -11.72 -6.96 11.69
CA SER A 3 -12.30 -7.12 10.37
C SER A 3 -11.88 -8.43 9.73
N VAL A 4 -12.86 -9.17 9.24
CA VAL A 4 -12.62 -10.38 8.47
C VAL A 4 -12.63 -9.99 7.01
N MET A 5 -11.52 -10.19 6.34
CA MET A 5 -11.41 -9.94 4.92
C MET A 5 -11.40 -11.25 4.17
N MET A 6 -12.13 -11.33 3.08
CA MET A 6 -12.07 -12.48 2.20
C MET A 6 -10.87 -12.34 1.25
N LEU A 7 -10.29 -13.46 0.88
CA LEU A 7 -9.11 -13.47 0.01
C LEU A 7 -9.35 -12.73 -1.31
N ALA A 8 -10.57 -12.86 -1.86
CA ALA A 8 -10.94 -12.17 -3.10
C ALA A 8 -10.88 -10.65 -2.93
N GLN A 9 -11.37 -10.13 -1.80
CA GLN A 9 -11.31 -8.70 -1.51
C GLN A 9 -9.87 -8.22 -1.36
N THR A 10 -9.01 -9.05 -0.79
CA THR A 10 -7.59 -8.73 -0.64
C THR A 10 -6.94 -8.53 -1.99
N ARG A 11 -7.24 -9.39 -2.97
CA ARG A 11 -6.73 -9.26 -4.33
C ARG A 11 -7.22 -7.98 -5.00
N ASP A 12 -8.52 -7.69 -4.86
CA ASP A 12 -9.11 -6.50 -5.46
C ASP A 12 -8.48 -5.23 -4.90
N TRP A 13 -8.25 -5.19 -3.60
CA TRP A 13 -7.62 -4.04 -2.97
C TRP A 13 -6.15 -3.88 -3.40
N ALA A 14 -5.43 -5.00 -3.52
CA ALA A 14 -4.05 -4.97 -4.00
C ALA A 14 -4.00 -4.46 -5.45
N GLN A 15 -4.92 -4.91 -6.30
CA GLN A 15 -5.01 -4.45 -7.67
C GLN A 15 -5.32 -2.96 -7.72
N GLN A 16 -6.19 -2.48 -6.84
CA GLN A 16 -6.53 -1.07 -6.77
C GLN A 16 -5.34 -0.22 -6.35
N LEU A 17 -4.51 -0.71 -5.42
CA LEU A 17 -3.26 -0.02 -5.05
C LEU A 17 -2.34 0.14 -6.24
N VAL A 18 -2.17 -0.93 -7.02
CA VAL A 18 -1.33 -0.90 -8.22
C VAL A 18 -1.90 0.08 -9.24
N ASN A 19 -3.20 0.03 -9.46
CA ASN A 19 -3.88 0.92 -10.41
C ASN A 19 -3.73 2.38 -10.01
N ASN A 20 -3.82 2.68 -8.73
CA ASN A 20 -3.64 4.04 -8.22
C ASN A 20 -2.24 4.55 -8.48
N ILE A 21 -1.23 3.72 -8.24
CA ILE A 21 0.16 4.09 -8.51
C ILE A 21 0.37 4.31 -10.00
N ALA A 22 -0.15 3.42 -10.85
CA ALA A 22 -0.02 3.52 -12.29
C ALA A 22 -0.74 4.73 -12.86
N THR A 23 -1.78 5.22 -12.18
CA THR A 23 -2.48 6.44 -12.55
C THR A 23 -1.67 7.68 -12.17
N ASP A 24 -1.03 7.65 -11.02
CA ASP A 24 -0.31 8.79 -10.47
C ASP A 24 1.05 8.99 -11.13
N ILE A 25 1.74 7.93 -11.51
CA ILE A 25 3.06 7.98 -12.14
C ILE A 25 3.14 6.95 -13.26
N SER A 26 4.07 7.18 -14.19
CA SER A 26 4.34 6.22 -15.27
C SER A 26 5.29 5.14 -14.78
N VAL A 27 4.91 3.88 -14.99
CA VAL A 27 5.71 2.73 -14.57
C VAL A 27 5.81 1.73 -15.74
N SER A 28 6.89 0.94 -15.73
CA SER A 28 7.11 -0.08 -16.75
C SER A 28 6.29 -1.34 -16.45
N SER A 29 6.20 -2.24 -17.43
CA SER A 29 5.52 -3.53 -17.26
C SER A 29 6.19 -4.37 -16.15
N ASN A 30 7.52 -4.35 -16.08
CA ASN A 30 8.24 -5.06 -15.04
C ASN A 30 7.94 -4.47 -13.65
N GLN A 31 7.90 -3.15 -13.57
CA GLN A 31 7.54 -2.48 -12.33
C GLN A 31 6.11 -2.83 -11.90
N LEU A 32 5.18 -2.87 -12.84
CA LEU A 32 3.79 -3.25 -12.55
C LEU A 32 3.71 -4.64 -11.93
N LYS A 33 4.47 -5.60 -12.46
CA LYS A 33 4.49 -6.95 -11.90
C LYS A 33 5.04 -6.98 -10.49
N GLN A 34 6.10 -6.23 -10.24
CA GLN A 34 6.70 -6.15 -8.92
C GLN A 34 5.77 -5.44 -7.94
N LEU A 35 5.11 -4.38 -8.39
CA LEU A 35 4.13 -3.66 -7.57
C LEU A 35 2.95 -4.56 -7.20
N GLN A 36 2.51 -5.40 -8.13
CA GLN A 36 1.42 -6.34 -7.86
C GLN A 36 1.84 -7.33 -6.77
N THR A 37 3.07 -7.84 -6.84
CA THR A 37 3.59 -8.78 -5.84
C THR A 37 3.63 -8.15 -4.45
N ILE A 38 4.23 -6.98 -4.31
CA ILE A 38 4.34 -6.35 -2.99
C ILE A 38 3.00 -5.88 -2.47
N SER A 39 2.09 -5.48 -3.34
CA SER A 39 0.74 -5.07 -2.93
C SER A 39 -0.06 -6.25 -2.42
N ASN A 40 0.05 -7.41 -3.07
CA ASN A 40 -0.58 -8.63 -2.58
C ASN A 40 -0.02 -9.02 -1.21
N GLU A 41 1.29 -8.99 -1.05
CA GLU A 41 1.94 -9.30 0.23
C GLU A 41 1.50 -8.33 1.32
N TYR A 42 1.41 -7.05 1.00
CA TYR A 42 0.98 -6.01 1.93
C TYR A 42 -0.45 -6.30 2.43
N MET A 43 -1.36 -6.57 1.52
CA MET A 43 -2.76 -6.83 1.88
C MET A 43 -2.92 -8.09 2.72
N VAL A 44 -2.18 -9.16 2.36
CA VAL A 44 -2.20 -10.40 3.14
C VAL A 44 -1.66 -10.16 4.54
N ALA A 45 -0.55 -9.43 4.65
CA ALA A 45 0.05 -9.13 5.95
C ALA A 45 -0.89 -8.29 6.82
N MET A 46 -1.59 -7.32 6.22
CA MET A 46 -2.56 -6.49 6.95
C MET A 46 -3.73 -7.34 7.45
N GLN A 47 -4.22 -8.26 6.62
CA GLN A 47 -5.29 -9.15 7.02
C GLN A 47 -4.86 -10.05 8.16
N GLU A 48 -3.65 -10.62 8.08
CA GLU A 48 -3.11 -11.45 9.15
C GLU A 48 -2.97 -10.67 10.47
N ALA A 49 -2.54 -9.41 10.39
CA ALA A 49 -2.45 -8.57 11.58
C ALA A 49 -3.81 -8.35 12.21
N ASN A 50 -4.85 -8.12 11.40
CA ASN A 50 -6.21 -7.95 11.89
C ASN A 50 -6.72 -9.20 12.59
N GLU A 51 -6.35 -10.37 12.09
CA GLU A 51 -6.78 -11.65 12.66
C GLU A 51 -6.00 -12.04 13.91
N ARG A 52 -4.68 -11.74 13.91
CA ARG A 52 -3.78 -12.16 14.99
C ARG A 52 -3.91 -11.31 16.24
N TYR A 53 -4.07 -10.01 16.08
CA TYR A 53 -4.05 -9.08 17.21
C TYR A 53 -5.44 -8.62 17.56
N THR A 54 -5.84 -8.84 18.81
CA THR A 54 -7.13 -8.36 19.34
C THR A 54 -6.98 -7.00 19.99
N ASP A 55 -5.77 -6.68 20.47
CA ASP A 55 -5.48 -5.37 21.07
C ASP A 55 -5.23 -4.34 19.98
N ASP A 56 -5.94 -3.21 20.04
CA ASP A 56 -5.86 -2.17 19.03
C ASP A 56 -4.47 -1.55 18.93
N ILE A 57 -3.79 -1.39 20.06
CA ILE A 57 -2.46 -0.78 20.09
C ILE A 57 -1.44 -1.69 19.39
N GLU A 58 -1.46 -2.98 19.72
CA GLU A 58 -0.53 -3.94 19.11
C GLU A 58 -0.84 -4.15 17.63
N CYS A 59 -2.12 -4.17 17.26
CA CYS A 59 -2.54 -4.27 15.88
C CYS A 59 -2.03 -3.06 15.07
N THR A 60 -2.18 -1.87 15.62
CA THR A 60 -1.71 -0.64 14.97
C THR A 60 -0.19 -0.67 14.77
N LYS A 61 0.55 -1.10 15.78
CA LYS A 61 2.01 -1.22 15.66
C LYS A 61 2.42 -2.21 14.58
N ALA A 62 1.74 -3.34 14.50
CA ALA A 62 2.00 -4.35 13.47
C ALA A 62 1.73 -3.78 12.08
N LYS A 63 0.62 -3.06 11.92
CA LYS A 63 0.26 -2.45 10.64
C LYS A 63 1.25 -1.36 10.23
N GLU A 64 1.75 -0.59 11.18
CA GLU A 64 2.78 0.43 10.90
C GLU A 64 4.05 -0.21 10.37
N ALA A 65 4.48 -1.32 10.97
CA ALA A 65 5.66 -2.04 10.51
C ALA A 65 5.45 -2.60 9.11
N ILE A 66 4.26 -3.13 8.83
CA ILE A 66 3.90 -3.66 7.52
C ILE A 66 3.92 -2.54 6.47
N PHE A 67 3.38 -1.38 6.82
CA PHE A 67 3.37 -0.23 5.92
C PHE A 67 4.78 0.27 5.61
N LYS A 68 5.65 0.33 6.63
CA LYS A 68 7.05 0.73 6.43
C LYS A 68 7.78 -0.23 5.50
N ALA A 69 7.54 -1.53 5.64
CA ALA A 69 8.12 -2.54 4.76
C ALA A 69 7.63 -2.36 3.33
N TYR A 70 6.35 -2.07 3.16
CA TYR A 70 5.77 -1.80 1.85
C TYR A 70 6.42 -0.56 1.21
N GLN A 71 6.59 0.52 1.97
CA GLN A 71 7.25 1.73 1.47
C GLN A 71 8.70 1.46 1.05
N SER A 72 9.43 0.66 1.83
CA SER A 72 10.80 0.28 1.47
C SER A 72 10.84 -0.48 0.16
N SER A 73 9.88 -1.40 -0.05
CA SER A 73 9.78 -2.15 -1.29
C SER A 73 9.46 -1.22 -2.47
N LEU A 74 8.59 -0.24 -2.27
CA LEU A 74 8.30 0.76 -3.30
C LEU A 74 9.56 1.50 -3.71
N LYS A 75 10.40 1.90 -2.75
CA LYS A 75 11.64 2.60 -3.04
C LYS A 75 12.62 1.75 -3.83
N GLU A 76 12.61 0.44 -3.63
CA GLU A 76 13.46 -0.47 -4.38
C GLU A 76 12.99 -0.67 -5.81
N ILE A 77 11.68 -0.71 -6.02
CA ILE A 77 11.08 -0.95 -7.33
C ILE A 77 11.09 0.29 -8.19
N LEU A 78 10.74 1.43 -7.60
CA LEU A 78 10.65 2.71 -8.30
C LEU A 78 12.01 3.40 -8.34
N THR A 79 12.23 4.22 -9.37
CA THR A 79 13.37 5.13 -9.37
C THR A 79 13.13 6.22 -8.33
N GLU A 80 14.20 6.94 -7.97
CA GLU A 80 14.08 8.05 -7.03
C GLU A 80 13.10 9.10 -7.54
N GLU A 81 13.14 9.38 -8.85
CA GLU A 81 12.23 10.34 -9.47
C GLU A 81 10.78 9.89 -9.40
N GLN A 82 10.53 8.61 -9.71
CA GLN A 82 9.17 8.05 -9.64
C GLN A 82 8.64 8.08 -8.21
N TYR A 83 9.47 7.71 -7.25
CA TYR A 83 9.07 7.71 -5.85
C TYR A 83 8.73 9.12 -5.37
N ALA A 84 9.59 10.10 -5.71
CA ALA A 84 9.36 11.49 -5.34
C ALA A 84 8.07 12.02 -5.95
N GLU A 85 7.82 11.69 -7.22
CA GLU A 85 6.59 12.08 -7.90
C GLU A 85 5.35 11.48 -7.24
N LEU A 86 5.43 10.20 -6.88
CA LEU A 86 4.33 9.52 -6.20
C LEU A 86 4.01 10.20 -4.86
N MET A 87 5.05 10.54 -4.09
CA MET A 87 4.86 11.21 -2.80
C MET A 87 4.28 12.61 -3.00
N ARG A 88 4.71 13.33 -4.03
CA ARG A 88 4.20 14.65 -4.35
C ARG A 88 2.71 14.60 -4.69
N VAL A 89 2.31 13.65 -5.53
CA VAL A 89 0.90 13.49 -5.91
C VAL A 89 0.03 13.17 -4.69
N ARG A 90 0.52 12.28 -3.82
CA ARG A 90 -0.20 11.92 -2.59
C ARG A 90 -0.35 13.11 -1.64
N GLU A 91 0.69 13.92 -1.53
CA GLU A 91 0.67 15.11 -0.70
C GLU A 91 -0.34 16.13 -1.21
N GLU A 92 -0.36 16.38 -2.52
CA GLU A 92 -1.33 17.29 -3.13
C GLU A 92 -2.76 16.80 -2.91
N ARG A 93 -3.00 15.51 -3.04
CA ARG A 93 -4.32 14.93 -2.84
C ARG A 93 -4.78 15.10 -1.40
N ARG A 94 -3.87 14.91 -0.45
CA ARG A 94 -4.14 15.10 0.97
C ARG A 94 -4.49 16.56 1.26
N ASN A 95 -3.74 17.50 0.69
CA ASN A 95 -3.98 18.93 0.87
C ASN A 95 -5.34 19.36 0.32
N GLN A 96 -5.73 18.80 -0.82
CA GLN A 96 -7.03 19.09 -1.41
C GLN A 96 -8.17 18.62 -0.51
N GLN A 97 -8.00 17.47 0.13
CA GLN A 97 -9.01 16.95 1.06
C GLN A 97 -9.11 17.79 2.33
N THR A 98 -7.98 18.33 2.77
CA THR A 98 -7.92 19.12 4.00
C THR A 98 -8.49 20.52 3.83
N ASN A 99 -8.44 21.06 2.63
CA ASN A 99 -8.84 22.46 2.35
C ASN A 99 -10.32 22.64 2.02
N ARG A 100 -11.14 21.68 2.35
CA ARG A 100 -12.59 21.80 2.14
C ARG A 100 -13.30 22.48 3.26
#